data_9ea7bc385cefb0deb51941a7adaa28ea
#
_entry.id   9ea7bc385cefb0deb51941a7adaa28ea
#
_cell.length_a   1.000
_cell.length_b   1.000
_cell.length_c   1.000
_cell.angle_alpha   90.00
_cell.angle_beta   90.00
_cell.angle_gamma   90.00
#
_symmetry.space_group_name_H-M   'P 1'
#
loop_
_entity.id
_entity.type
_entity.pdbx_description
1 polymer ?
#
loop_
_entity_poly.entity_id
_entity_poly.type
_entity_poly.pdbx_seq_one_letter_code
_entity_poly.pdbx_strand_id
1 'polypeptide(L)'
;MNLRRLKYFVKIVDIGSLTQAADVLHIAQPALSQQLATLEGEVRQQLLLRTKRGVTPTEAGKVLYRHAQLILRQCEQARVDMDAAGRGVSGAVSVGLAPGTAAAGLALPLLRTVRARHPGVLLYLNETYGSTLSELVMNGRMDLAVLYGGKTAVHGLKFLPLLKEPLYLVGPQSMPQPPEQVPLSTLGETDLYLARPYNIVRKMVDEAFTAAGMTARVVAEIESASTLTAVIADGLGATILPASMAREVVASCKAWQCRIVEPVIEAPLALCQSDHLPLSEPAQAIREILLELVATVPGSLLAPEEMQAGGLS
;
A
#
# COMPACT_ATOMS: atom_id res chain seq x y z
N MET A 1 -1.28 27.27 18.42
CA MET A 1 -1.57 25.84 18.12
C MET A 1 -0.72 24.97 19.02
N ASN A 2 -1.27 23.92 19.69
CA ASN A 2 -0.50 23.00 20.51
C ASN A 2 -0.87 21.54 20.21
N LEU A 3 0.00 20.59 20.58
CA LEU A 3 -0.15 19.18 20.28
C LEU A 3 -1.45 18.57 20.83
N ARG A 4 -1.91 19.01 22.02
CA ARG A 4 -3.14 18.52 22.61
C ARG A 4 -4.36 18.87 21.74
N ARG A 5 -4.44 20.12 21.24
CA ARG A 5 -5.54 20.54 20.36
C ARG A 5 -5.49 19.83 19.01
N LEU A 6 -4.30 19.61 18.45
CA LEU A 6 -4.15 18.78 17.24
C LEU A 6 -4.65 17.36 17.46
N LYS A 7 -4.28 16.72 18.59
CA LYS A 7 -4.76 15.39 18.95
C LYS A 7 -6.29 15.32 19.07
N TYR A 8 -6.88 16.33 19.70
CA TYR A 8 -8.34 16.43 19.82
C TYR A 8 -9.01 16.59 18.46
N PHE A 9 -8.50 17.49 17.63
CA PHE A 9 -9.01 17.73 16.29
C PHE A 9 -8.94 16.45 15.42
N VAL A 10 -7.79 15.79 15.37
CA VAL A 10 -7.63 14.52 14.63
C VAL A 10 -8.64 13.49 15.13
N LYS A 11 -8.81 13.34 16.46
CA LYS A 11 -9.74 12.37 17.03
C LYS A 11 -11.20 12.66 16.70
N ILE A 12 -11.59 13.95 16.63
CA ILE A 12 -12.94 14.35 16.22
C ILE A 12 -13.19 13.99 14.76
N VAL A 13 -12.22 14.22 13.89
CA VAL A 13 -12.32 13.88 12.45
C VAL A 13 -12.40 12.38 12.25
N ASP A 14 -11.55 11.59 12.94
CA ASP A 14 -11.53 10.12 12.85
C ASP A 14 -12.88 9.48 13.24
N ILE A 15 -13.52 10.03 14.28
CA ILE A 15 -14.78 9.49 14.82
C ILE A 15 -16.01 10.07 14.09
N GLY A 16 -15.90 11.29 13.57
CA GLY A 16 -17.03 12.00 12.96
C GLY A 16 -18.08 12.49 13.95
N SER A 17 -17.81 12.45 15.28
CA SER A 17 -18.74 12.85 16.33
C SER A 17 -17.99 13.50 17.50
N LEU A 18 -18.40 14.71 17.87
CA LEU A 18 -17.85 15.43 19.03
C LEU A 18 -18.12 14.72 20.35
N THR A 19 -19.32 14.18 20.53
CA THR A 19 -19.71 13.48 21.77
C THR A 19 -18.90 12.19 21.93
N GLN A 20 -18.88 11.33 20.90
CA GLN A 20 -18.11 10.08 20.94
C GLN A 20 -16.60 10.35 21.06
N ALA A 21 -16.08 11.40 20.43
CA ALA A 21 -14.69 11.79 20.58
C ALA A 21 -14.36 12.21 22.01
N ALA A 22 -15.27 12.95 22.68
CA ALA A 22 -15.12 13.35 24.08
C ALA A 22 -15.09 12.13 25.01
N ASP A 23 -15.98 11.15 24.78
CA ASP A 23 -16.03 9.90 25.53
C ASP A 23 -14.71 9.12 25.38
N VAL A 24 -14.21 8.94 24.16
CA VAL A 24 -12.93 8.24 23.87
C VAL A 24 -11.73 8.98 24.47
N LEU A 25 -11.78 10.32 24.54
CA LEU A 25 -10.71 11.14 25.10
C LEU A 25 -10.85 11.32 26.62
N HIS A 26 -11.90 10.78 27.23
CA HIS A 26 -12.22 10.90 28.67
C HIS A 26 -12.28 12.36 29.14
N ILE A 27 -12.92 13.23 28.37
CA ILE A 27 -13.12 14.66 28.72
C ILE A 27 -14.58 15.06 28.49
N ALA A 28 -15.02 16.14 29.17
CA ALA A 28 -16.36 16.68 28.97
C ALA A 28 -16.52 17.25 27.54
N GLN A 29 -17.60 16.92 26.86
CA GLN A 29 -17.88 17.41 25.49
C GLN A 29 -17.82 18.93 25.35
N PRO A 30 -18.31 19.76 26.33
CA PRO A 30 -18.16 21.22 26.25
C PRO A 30 -16.69 21.66 26.24
N ALA A 31 -15.83 21.00 27.03
CA ALA A 31 -14.41 21.28 27.06
C ALA A 31 -13.74 20.94 25.71
N LEU A 32 -14.09 19.81 25.10
CA LEU A 32 -13.59 19.45 23.76
C LEU A 32 -14.03 20.48 22.72
N SER A 33 -15.31 20.90 22.76
CA SER A 33 -15.86 21.92 21.86
C SER A 33 -15.12 23.24 21.98
N GLN A 34 -14.79 23.67 23.22
CA GLN A 34 -14.02 24.88 23.47
C GLN A 34 -12.59 24.79 22.96
N GLN A 35 -11.92 23.62 23.10
CA GLN A 35 -10.57 23.42 22.57
C GLN A 35 -10.56 23.47 21.02
N LEU A 36 -11.59 22.94 20.39
CA LEU A 36 -11.77 23.06 18.94
C LEU A 36 -11.98 24.51 18.52
N ALA A 37 -12.90 25.25 19.17
CA ALA A 37 -13.15 26.65 18.87
C ALA A 37 -11.89 27.52 19.06
N THR A 38 -11.08 27.22 20.09
CA THR A 38 -9.80 27.89 20.29
C THR A 38 -8.83 27.60 19.14
N LEU A 39 -8.77 26.35 18.66
CA LEU A 39 -7.91 25.98 17.51
C LEU A 39 -8.36 26.70 16.23
N GLU A 40 -9.67 26.73 15.94
CA GLU A 40 -10.24 27.45 14.80
C GLU A 40 -9.96 28.98 14.89
N GLY A 41 -10.05 29.55 16.09
CA GLY A 41 -9.69 30.95 16.33
C GLY A 41 -8.21 31.26 16.10
N GLU A 42 -7.31 30.34 16.51
CA GLU A 42 -5.86 30.50 16.28
C GLU A 42 -5.48 30.44 14.79
N VAL A 43 -6.11 29.56 14.03
CA VAL A 43 -5.85 29.43 12.59
C VAL A 43 -6.73 30.34 11.74
N ARG A 44 -7.68 31.05 12.37
CA ARG A 44 -8.67 31.95 11.73
C ARG A 44 -9.45 31.28 10.59
N GLN A 45 -9.74 30.00 10.74
CA GLN A 45 -10.46 29.19 9.77
C GLN A 45 -11.41 28.25 10.50
N GLN A 46 -12.59 28.05 9.96
CA GLN A 46 -13.46 26.96 10.37
C GLN A 46 -12.88 25.64 9.85
N LEU A 47 -12.64 24.71 10.76
CA LEU A 47 -12.03 23.41 10.43
C LEU A 47 -13.07 22.29 10.29
N LEU A 48 -14.20 22.40 11.00
CA LEU A 48 -15.23 21.38 11.03
C LEU A 48 -16.62 21.94 10.73
N LEU A 49 -17.38 21.22 9.93
CA LEU A 49 -18.81 21.44 9.70
C LEU A 49 -19.61 20.50 10.60
N ARG A 50 -20.57 21.07 11.35
CA ARG A 50 -21.51 20.32 12.18
C ARG A 50 -22.79 20.09 11.41
N THR A 51 -23.21 18.87 11.28
CA THR A 51 -24.46 18.47 10.60
C THR A 51 -25.29 17.59 11.52
N LYS A 52 -26.55 17.35 11.17
CA LYS A 52 -27.41 16.37 11.89
C LYS A 52 -26.86 14.93 11.83
N ARG A 53 -25.94 14.64 10.89
CA ARG A 53 -25.31 13.34 10.69
C ARG A 53 -23.94 13.21 11.35
N GLY A 54 -23.48 14.25 12.06
CA GLY A 54 -22.16 14.26 12.71
C GLY A 54 -21.30 15.46 12.31
N VAL A 55 -19.99 15.26 12.34
CA VAL A 55 -18.98 16.29 12.08
C VAL A 55 -18.13 15.88 10.89
N THR A 56 -17.94 16.78 9.94
CA THR A 56 -17.08 16.57 8.77
C THR A 56 -16.06 17.70 8.63
N PRO A 57 -14.83 17.44 8.16
CA PRO A 57 -13.84 18.49 7.96
C PRO A 57 -14.19 19.39 6.78
N THR A 58 -13.91 20.70 6.90
CA THR A 58 -13.85 21.65 5.79
C THR A 58 -12.61 21.39 4.93
N GLU A 59 -12.44 22.09 3.81
CA GLU A 59 -11.18 21.98 3.03
C GLU A 59 -9.96 22.40 3.87
N ALA A 60 -10.04 23.49 4.64
CA ALA A 60 -9.01 23.87 5.61
C ALA A 60 -8.80 22.78 6.69
N GLY A 61 -9.90 22.17 7.16
CA GLY A 61 -9.88 21.03 8.08
C GLY A 61 -9.14 19.83 7.50
N LYS A 62 -9.38 19.45 6.25
CA LYS A 62 -8.66 18.36 5.58
C LYS A 62 -7.16 18.64 5.48
N VAL A 63 -6.78 19.87 5.15
CA VAL A 63 -5.37 20.28 5.10
C VAL A 63 -4.75 20.16 6.50
N LEU A 64 -5.37 20.75 7.52
CA LEU A 64 -4.85 20.66 8.88
C LEU A 64 -4.82 19.22 9.40
N TYR A 65 -5.80 18.40 9.06
CA TYR A 65 -5.86 17.00 9.48
C TYR A 65 -4.62 16.21 9.03
N ARG A 66 -4.24 16.34 7.75
CA ARG A 66 -3.03 15.70 7.22
C ARG A 66 -1.77 16.16 7.99
N HIS A 67 -1.58 17.48 8.12
CA HIS A 67 -0.42 17.99 8.85
C HIS A 67 -0.44 17.65 10.34
N ALA A 68 -1.61 17.65 10.98
CA ALA A 68 -1.74 17.28 12.39
C ALA A 68 -1.35 15.82 12.66
N GLN A 69 -1.76 14.89 11.78
CA GLN A 69 -1.34 13.50 11.87
C GLN A 69 0.19 13.36 11.77
N LEU A 70 0.82 14.06 10.82
CA LEU A 70 2.28 14.04 10.64
C LEU A 70 3.00 14.60 11.88
N ILE A 71 2.57 15.76 12.40
CA ILE A 71 3.18 16.40 13.58
C ILE A 71 3.06 15.47 14.81
N LEU A 72 1.87 14.92 15.06
CA LEU A 72 1.63 14.04 16.21
C LEU A 72 2.50 12.78 16.13
N ARG A 73 2.64 12.21 14.94
CA ARG A 73 3.50 11.05 14.72
C ARG A 73 4.97 11.38 14.94
N GLN A 74 5.47 12.51 14.42
CA GLN A 74 6.85 12.94 14.64
C GLN A 74 7.17 13.15 16.13
N CYS A 75 6.23 13.71 16.89
CA CYS A 75 6.39 13.85 18.33
C CYS A 75 6.45 12.50 19.06
N GLU A 76 5.63 11.54 18.65
CA GLU A 76 5.67 10.19 19.22
C GLU A 76 6.94 9.45 18.83
N GLN A 77 7.36 9.57 17.57
CA GLN A 77 8.62 8.99 17.10
C GLN A 77 9.82 9.54 17.88
N ALA A 78 9.88 10.87 18.08
CA ALA A 78 10.96 11.47 18.85
C ALA A 78 11.03 10.93 20.29
N ARG A 79 9.89 10.63 20.92
CA ARG A 79 9.86 9.98 22.24
C ARG A 79 10.41 8.56 22.20
N VAL A 80 9.98 7.79 21.22
CA VAL A 80 10.46 6.41 21.04
C VAL A 80 11.97 6.38 20.79
N ASP A 81 12.47 7.27 19.92
CA ASP A 81 13.89 7.36 19.61
C ASP A 81 14.73 7.78 20.84
N MET A 82 14.22 8.70 21.67
CA MET A 82 14.87 9.06 22.94
C MET A 82 14.91 7.88 23.92
N ASP A 83 13.82 7.13 24.04
CA ASP A 83 13.75 5.96 24.93
C ASP A 83 14.62 4.80 24.43
N ALA A 84 14.86 4.72 23.12
CA ALA A 84 15.70 3.73 22.47
C ALA A 84 17.19 4.10 22.47
N ALA A 85 17.54 5.36 22.75
CA ALA A 85 18.89 5.83 22.70
C ALA A 85 19.84 4.98 23.55
N GLY A 86 20.85 4.37 22.93
CA GLY A 86 21.82 3.48 23.58
C GLY A 86 21.42 2.02 23.73
N ARG A 87 20.24 1.59 23.23
CA ARG A 87 19.75 0.19 23.35
C ARG A 87 19.82 -0.61 22.05
N GLY A 88 20.45 -0.08 21.00
CA GLY A 88 20.41 -0.65 19.65
C GLY A 88 19.12 -0.32 18.92
N VAL A 89 19.02 -0.77 17.66
CA VAL A 89 17.85 -0.49 16.80
C VAL A 89 16.59 -1.08 17.42
N SER A 90 15.68 -0.21 17.87
CA SER A 90 14.42 -0.60 18.53
C SER A 90 13.32 0.41 18.26
N GLY A 91 12.06 -0.01 18.39
CA GLY A 91 10.90 0.83 18.15
C GLY A 91 9.85 0.13 17.29
N ALA A 92 8.80 0.85 16.89
CA ALA A 92 7.73 0.32 16.05
C ALA A 92 7.90 0.77 14.61
N VAL A 93 7.79 -0.16 13.67
CA VAL A 93 7.84 0.11 12.22
C VAL A 93 6.63 -0.51 11.53
N SER A 94 5.97 0.26 10.69
CA SER A 94 4.81 -0.16 9.91
C SER A 94 5.16 -0.33 8.43
N VAL A 95 4.90 -1.51 7.88
CA VAL A 95 5.15 -1.86 6.48
C VAL A 95 3.87 -2.34 5.82
N GLY A 96 3.52 -1.73 4.71
CA GLY A 96 2.41 -2.14 3.86
C GLY A 96 2.90 -3.03 2.71
N LEU A 97 2.19 -4.11 2.47
CA LEU A 97 2.44 -5.00 1.35
C LEU A 97 1.17 -5.11 0.50
N ALA A 98 1.27 -4.82 -0.80
CA ALA A 98 0.11 -4.96 -1.67
C ALA A 98 -0.18 -6.46 -1.92
N PRO A 99 -1.40 -6.95 -1.64
CA PRO A 99 -1.75 -8.35 -1.86
C PRO A 99 -1.72 -8.68 -3.35
N GLY A 100 -1.46 -9.95 -3.65
CA GLY A 100 -1.42 -10.41 -5.05
C GLY A 100 -0.23 -9.88 -5.86
N THR A 101 0.85 -9.48 -5.19
CA THR A 101 2.10 -9.00 -5.78
C THR A 101 3.28 -9.76 -5.20
N ALA A 102 4.47 -9.60 -5.80
CA ALA A 102 5.71 -10.12 -5.22
C ALA A 102 5.96 -9.61 -3.78
N ALA A 103 5.32 -8.50 -3.39
CA ALA A 103 5.41 -7.96 -2.03
C ALA A 103 4.86 -8.94 -0.98
N ALA A 104 3.78 -9.66 -1.28
CA ALA A 104 3.22 -10.64 -0.35
C ALA A 104 4.23 -11.73 0.03
N GLY A 105 5.04 -12.18 -0.95
CA GLY A 105 6.13 -13.13 -0.73
C GLY A 105 7.26 -12.63 0.17
N LEU A 106 7.36 -11.31 0.38
CA LEU A 106 8.38 -10.71 1.25
C LEU A 106 8.00 -10.76 2.74
N ALA A 107 6.73 -10.96 3.09
CA ALA A 107 6.24 -10.86 4.47
C ALA A 107 6.99 -11.81 5.43
N LEU A 108 7.03 -13.10 5.13
CA LEU A 108 7.68 -14.09 6.00
C LEU A 108 9.21 -13.94 6.03
N PRO A 109 9.94 -13.76 4.90
CA PRO A 109 11.36 -13.44 4.92
C PRO A 109 11.69 -12.18 5.74
N LEU A 110 10.90 -11.12 5.57
CA LEU A 110 11.07 -9.88 6.33
C LEU A 110 10.93 -10.12 7.84
N LEU A 111 9.85 -10.76 8.27
CA LEU A 111 9.62 -11.09 9.69
C LEU A 111 10.78 -11.90 10.28
N ARG A 112 11.27 -12.92 9.56
CA ARG A 112 12.41 -13.75 10.02
C ARG A 112 13.67 -12.93 10.17
N THR A 113 14.00 -12.09 9.18
CA THR A 113 15.22 -11.30 9.17
C THR A 113 15.18 -10.21 10.25
N VAL A 114 14.05 -9.51 10.39
CA VAL A 114 13.88 -8.49 11.43
C VAL A 114 14.01 -9.09 12.81
N ARG A 115 13.35 -10.23 13.09
CA ARG A 115 13.45 -10.91 14.38
C ARG A 115 14.87 -11.36 14.73
N ALA A 116 15.64 -11.75 13.71
CA ALA A 116 17.02 -12.19 13.90
C ALA A 116 18.00 -11.03 14.10
N ARG A 117 17.88 -9.96 13.30
CA ARG A 117 18.83 -8.84 13.30
C ARG A 117 18.46 -7.72 14.26
N HIS A 118 17.16 -7.45 14.44
CA HIS A 118 16.63 -6.34 15.23
C HIS A 118 15.48 -6.79 16.15
N PRO A 119 15.78 -7.63 17.17
CA PRO A 119 14.75 -8.19 18.07
C PRO A 119 14.00 -7.12 18.89
N GLY A 120 14.54 -5.89 19.00
CA GLY A 120 13.89 -4.74 19.63
C GLY A 120 12.88 -4.01 18.75
N VAL A 121 12.75 -4.40 17.46
CA VAL A 121 11.80 -3.77 16.55
C VAL A 121 10.46 -4.51 16.59
N LEU A 122 9.38 -3.77 16.91
CA LEU A 122 8.01 -4.22 16.73
C LEU A 122 7.57 -3.91 15.30
N LEU A 123 7.54 -4.95 14.46
CA LEU A 123 7.10 -4.82 13.07
C LEU A 123 5.59 -5.00 12.96
N TYR A 124 4.89 -3.99 12.42
CA TYR A 124 3.50 -4.06 12.01
C TYR A 124 3.42 -4.25 10.49
N LEU A 125 2.89 -5.39 10.06
CA LEU A 125 2.63 -5.68 8.64
C LEU A 125 1.16 -5.48 8.33
N ASN A 126 0.86 -4.78 7.24
CA ASN A 126 -0.49 -4.55 6.75
C ASN A 126 -0.57 -4.95 5.27
N GLU A 127 -1.53 -5.81 4.96
CA GLU A 127 -1.85 -6.15 3.58
C GLU A 127 -3.15 -5.47 3.18
N THR A 128 -3.05 -4.50 2.26
CA THR A 128 -4.21 -3.80 1.70
C THR A 128 -3.86 -3.20 0.33
N TYR A 129 -4.86 -2.63 -0.35
CA TYR A 129 -4.70 -2.09 -1.71
C TYR A 129 -3.65 -0.99 -1.80
N GLY A 130 -2.93 -0.95 -2.93
CA GLY A 130 -1.84 0.01 -3.15
C GLY A 130 -2.26 1.47 -3.03
N SER A 131 -3.49 1.84 -3.41
CA SER A 131 -4.04 3.18 -3.21
C SER A 131 -4.16 3.54 -1.73
N THR A 132 -4.68 2.62 -0.92
CA THR A 132 -4.79 2.79 0.55
C THR A 132 -3.40 2.85 1.19
N LEU A 133 -2.47 1.98 0.77
CA LEU A 133 -1.09 2.00 1.25
C LEU A 133 -0.40 3.34 0.95
N SER A 134 -0.55 3.85 -0.28
CA SER A 134 -0.01 5.16 -0.68
C SER A 134 -0.57 6.29 0.19
N GLU A 135 -1.87 6.27 0.46
CA GLU A 135 -2.51 7.25 1.34
C GLU A 135 -1.99 7.15 2.79
N LEU A 136 -1.83 5.94 3.32
CA LEU A 136 -1.30 5.72 4.68
C LEU A 136 0.14 6.22 4.79
N VAL A 137 1.00 5.99 3.79
CA VAL A 137 2.37 6.50 3.75
C VAL A 137 2.37 8.03 3.65
N MET A 138 1.59 8.61 2.74
CA MET A 138 1.50 10.06 2.54
C MET A 138 1.03 10.78 3.81
N ASN A 139 0.09 10.19 4.54
CA ASN A 139 -0.43 10.76 5.80
C ASN A 139 0.43 10.38 7.03
N GLY A 140 1.59 9.75 6.83
CA GLY A 140 2.48 9.35 7.91
C GLY A 140 1.92 8.27 8.84
N ARG A 141 0.88 7.54 8.44
CA ARG A 141 0.29 6.42 9.20
C ARG A 141 0.98 5.08 8.93
N MET A 142 1.91 5.08 7.97
CA MET A 142 2.73 3.95 7.58
C MET A 142 4.12 4.44 7.20
N ASP A 143 5.16 3.70 7.54
CA ASP A 143 6.55 4.09 7.27
C ASP A 143 6.96 3.76 5.84
N LEU A 144 6.66 2.55 5.41
CA LEU A 144 7.06 1.99 4.13
C LEU A 144 5.91 1.21 3.53
N ALA A 145 5.82 1.18 2.20
CA ALA A 145 4.93 0.27 1.51
C ALA A 145 5.58 -0.30 0.25
N VAL A 146 5.30 -1.57 -0.06
CA VAL A 146 5.69 -2.22 -1.32
C VAL A 146 4.45 -2.48 -2.13
N LEU A 147 4.36 -1.87 -3.30
CA LEU A 147 3.16 -1.86 -4.13
C LEU A 147 3.49 -1.66 -5.61
N TYR A 148 2.55 -1.98 -6.51
CA TYR A 148 2.70 -1.60 -7.91
C TYR A 148 2.46 -0.10 -8.08
N GLY A 149 3.38 0.58 -8.77
CA GLY A 149 3.30 2.00 -9.00
C GLY A 149 4.65 2.61 -9.40
N GLY A 150 4.74 3.95 -9.29
CA GLY A 150 6.00 4.68 -9.52
C GLY A 150 6.18 5.20 -10.94
N LYS A 151 5.27 4.92 -11.89
CA LYS A 151 5.32 5.53 -13.23
C LYS A 151 4.89 7.01 -13.22
N THR A 152 4.06 7.40 -12.28
CA THR A 152 3.56 8.78 -12.15
C THR A 152 4.01 9.36 -10.82
N ALA A 153 4.59 10.56 -10.84
CA ALA A 153 4.95 11.28 -9.61
C ALA A 153 3.66 11.58 -8.80
N VAL A 154 3.66 11.20 -7.55
CA VAL A 154 2.59 11.51 -6.59
C VAL A 154 3.17 12.46 -5.56
N HIS A 155 2.59 13.66 -5.44
CA HIS A 155 3.03 14.65 -4.47
C HIS A 155 2.98 14.07 -3.04
N GLY A 156 4.05 14.22 -2.30
CA GLY A 156 4.15 13.68 -0.94
C GLY A 156 4.74 12.27 -0.84
N LEU A 157 5.02 11.61 -1.97
CA LEU A 157 5.55 10.25 -2.00
C LEU A 157 6.79 10.11 -2.88
N LYS A 158 7.74 9.35 -2.39
CA LYS A 158 8.92 8.91 -3.14
C LYS A 158 8.80 7.41 -3.43
N PHE A 159 8.99 7.04 -4.69
CA PHE A 159 8.98 5.67 -5.15
C PHE A 159 10.39 5.25 -5.59
N LEU A 160 10.85 4.13 -5.04
CA LEU A 160 12.07 3.47 -5.50
C LEU A 160 11.65 2.22 -6.30
N PRO A 161 11.95 2.15 -7.61
CA PRO A 161 11.66 0.96 -8.40
C PRO A 161 12.40 -0.26 -7.85
N LEU A 162 11.70 -1.39 -7.69
CA LEU A 162 12.27 -2.63 -7.15
C LEU A 162 12.45 -3.69 -8.22
N LEU A 163 11.38 -3.99 -8.96
CA LEU A 163 11.36 -4.97 -10.03
C LEU A 163 10.18 -4.75 -10.98
N LYS A 164 10.18 -5.45 -12.11
CA LYS A 164 9.05 -5.50 -13.03
C LYS A 164 8.57 -6.94 -13.15
N GLU A 165 7.27 -7.17 -13.00
CA GLU A 165 6.67 -8.47 -13.14
C GLU A 165 5.88 -8.56 -14.46
N PRO A 166 6.19 -9.51 -15.34
CA PRO A 166 5.38 -9.77 -16.51
C PRO A 166 4.01 -10.30 -16.09
N LEU A 167 2.97 -9.98 -16.87
CA LEU A 167 1.64 -10.51 -16.67
C LEU A 167 1.45 -11.84 -17.39
N TYR A 168 0.71 -12.72 -16.73
CA TYR A 168 0.36 -14.06 -17.20
C TYR A 168 -1.16 -14.19 -17.28
N LEU A 169 -1.62 -14.88 -18.31
CA LEU A 169 -2.95 -15.46 -18.32
C LEU A 169 -2.92 -16.74 -17.46
N VAL A 170 -3.88 -16.86 -16.55
CA VAL A 170 -4.04 -18.03 -15.68
C VAL A 170 -5.42 -18.60 -15.92
N GLY A 171 -5.50 -19.88 -16.21
CA GLY A 171 -6.76 -20.55 -16.45
C GLY A 171 -6.84 -21.94 -15.79
N PRO A 172 -8.06 -22.47 -15.62
CA PRO A 172 -8.29 -23.78 -15.02
C PRO A 172 -7.87 -24.90 -15.99
N GLN A 173 -7.57 -26.09 -15.45
CA GLN A 173 -7.26 -27.27 -16.29
C GLN A 173 -8.43 -27.70 -17.19
N SER A 174 -9.65 -27.30 -16.88
CA SER A 174 -10.84 -27.55 -17.71
C SER A 174 -10.85 -26.74 -19.02
N MET A 175 -10.10 -25.64 -19.08
CA MET A 175 -9.91 -24.89 -20.32
C MET A 175 -8.68 -25.42 -21.08
N PRO A 176 -8.69 -25.37 -22.43
CA PRO A 176 -7.52 -25.72 -23.23
C PRO A 176 -6.32 -24.88 -22.81
N GLN A 177 -5.22 -25.52 -22.45
CA GLN A 177 -3.99 -24.83 -22.09
C GLN A 177 -3.33 -24.25 -23.35
N PRO A 178 -3.12 -22.92 -23.42
CA PRO A 178 -2.36 -22.32 -24.51
C PRO A 178 -0.88 -22.71 -24.45
N PRO A 179 -0.08 -22.40 -25.49
CA PRO A 179 1.37 -22.44 -25.41
C PRO A 179 1.94 -21.64 -24.24
N GLU A 180 3.23 -21.80 -23.92
CA GLU A 180 3.89 -21.04 -22.84
C GLU A 180 3.76 -19.53 -22.98
N GLN A 181 3.56 -19.04 -24.20
CA GLN A 181 3.33 -17.65 -24.53
C GLN A 181 2.06 -17.50 -25.36
N VAL A 182 1.29 -16.47 -25.08
CA VAL A 182 0.04 -16.17 -25.77
C VAL A 182 0.01 -14.70 -26.19
N PRO A 183 -0.20 -14.39 -27.49
CA PRO A 183 -0.42 -13.03 -27.94
C PRO A 183 -1.69 -12.43 -27.31
N LEU A 184 -1.62 -11.19 -26.85
CA LEU A 184 -2.79 -10.49 -26.28
C LEU A 184 -3.99 -10.50 -27.24
N SER A 185 -3.73 -10.38 -28.54
CA SER A 185 -4.76 -10.36 -29.59
C SER A 185 -5.65 -11.60 -29.62
N THR A 186 -5.21 -12.72 -29.08
CA THR A 186 -5.99 -13.97 -29.03
C THR A 186 -6.96 -14.04 -27.85
N LEU A 187 -6.89 -13.09 -26.91
CA LEU A 187 -7.67 -13.10 -25.67
C LEU A 187 -9.03 -12.38 -25.78
N GLY A 188 -9.41 -11.85 -26.94
CA GLY A 188 -10.63 -11.04 -27.13
C GLY A 188 -11.92 -11.73 -26.72
N GLU A 189 -12.03 -13.05 -26.94
CA GLU A 189 -13.23 -13.84 -26.60
C GLU A 189 -13.09 -14.61 -25.28
N THR A 190 -11.99 -14.42 -24.55
CA THR A 190 -11.75 -15.10 -23.28
C THR A 190 -12.58 -14.48 -22.16
N ASP A 191 -13.32 -15.29 -21.44
CA ASP A 191 -14.04 -14.86 -20.21
C ASP A 191 -13.03 -14.60 -19.10
N LEU A 192 -12.88 -13.30 -18.75
CA LEU A 192 -11.89 -12.84 -17.80
C LEU A 192 -12.55 -12.41 -16.48
N TYR A 193 -11.96 -12.86 -15.39
CA TYR A 193 -12.24 -12.42 -14.02
C TYR A 193 -11.10 -11.51 -13.58
N LEU A 194 -11.34 -10.22 -13.45
CA LEU A 194 -10.29 -9.22 -13.19
C LEU A 194 -10.62 -8.39 -11.95
N ALA A 195 -9.63 -7.65 -11.46
CA ALA A 195 -9.87 -6.65 -10.43
C ALA A 195 -10.67 -5.45 -10.98
N ARG A 196 -11.12 -4.55 -10.11
CA ARG A 196 -11.83 -3.33 -10.49
C ARG A 196 -10.94 -2.33 -11.26
N PRO A 197 -11.52 -1.40 -12.05
CA PRO A 197 -10.79 -0.46 -12.88
C PRO A 197 -9.82 0.50 -12.17
N TYR A 198 -9.95 0.69 -10.84
CA TYR A 198 -8.99 1.49 -10.09
C TYR A 198 -7.71 0.71 -9.70
N ASN A 199 -7.70 -0.62 -9.84
CA ASN A 199 -6.52 -1.45 -9.63
C ASN A 199 -5.48 -1.17 -10.71
N ILE A 200 -4.21 -1.03 -10.34
CA ILE A 200 -3.13 -0.66 -11.27
C ILE A 200 -2.88 -1.73 -12.34
N VAL A 201 -2.94 -3.02 -11.95
CA VAL A 201 -2.76 -4.13 -12.90
C VAL A 201 -3.92 -4.17 -13.90
N ARG A 202 -5.19 -3.97 -13.42
CA ARG A 202 -6.35 -3.88 -14.29
C ARG A 202 -6.21 -2.72 -15.30
N LYS A 203 -5.78 -1.55 -14.87
CA LYS A 203 -5.54 -0.42 -15.78
C LYS A 203 -4.55 -0.77 -16.86
N MET A 204 -3.46 -1.44 -16.51
CA MET A 204 -2.44 -1.86 -17.49
C MET A 204 -3.00 -2.88 -18.49
N VAL A 205 -3.85 -3.80 -18.04
CA VAL A 205 -4.56 -4.74 -18.92
C VAL A 205 -5.49 -3.98 -19.86
N ASP A 206 -6.35 -3.10 -19.33
CA ASP A 206 -7.30 -2.32 -20.13
C ASP A 206 -6.59 -1.42 -21.15
N GLU A 207 -5.47 -0.77 -20.77
CA GLU A 207 -4.62 0.02 -21.66
C GLU A 207 -4.04 -0.84 -22.80
N ALA A 208 -3.56 -2.04 -22.50
CA ALA A 208 -2.99 -2.94 -23.49
C ALA A 208 -4.06 -3.45 -24.47
N PHE A 209 -5.26 -3.84 -24.00
CA PHE A 209 -6.37 -4.21 -24.85
C PHE A 209 -6.81 -3.04 -25.74
N THR A 210 -6.94 -1.84 -25.17
CA THR A 210 -7.32 -0.63 -25.90
C THR A 210 -6.29 -0.30 -27.00
N ALA A 211 -4.99 -0.38 -26.69
CA ALA A 211 -3.92 -0.15 -27.65
C ALA A 211 -3.93 -1.17 -28.81
N ALA A 212 -4.40 -2.38 -28.54
CA ALA A 212 -4.60 -3.42 -29.56
C ALA A 212 -5.94 -3.27 -30.33
N GLY A 213 -6.72 -2.21 -30.06
CA GLY A 213 -8.04 -2.02 -30.67
C GLY A 213 -9.12 -3.00 -30.16
N MET A 214 -8.93 -3.55 -28.96
CA MET A 214 -9.76 -4.59 -28.37
C MET A 214 -10.37 -4.12 -27.04
N THR A 215 -11.35 -4.85 -26.57
CA THR A 215 -11.93 -4.70 -25.22
C THR A 215 -11.87 -6.05 -24.52
N ALA A 216 -11.39 -6.08 -23.27
CA ALA A 216 -11.38 -7.30 -22.47
C ALA A 216 -12.82 -7.73 -22.14
N ARG A 217 -13.15 -9.00 -22.33
CA ARG A 217 -14.45 -9.58 -21.95
C ARG A 217 -14.46 -9.90 -20.46
N VAL A 218 -14.79 -8.90 -19.64
CA VAL A 218 -14.80 -9.04 -18.17
C VAL A 218 -16.16 -9.55 -17.73
N VAL A 219 -16.19 -10.77 -17.18
CA VAL A 219 -17.41 -11.44 -16.70
C VAL A 219 -17.74 -11.02 -15.29
N ALA A 220 -16.72 -10.86 -14.43
CA ALA A 220 -16.91 -10.36 -13.08
C ALA A 220 -15.65 -9.63 -12.58
N GLU A 221 -15.85 -8.72 -11.62
CA GLU A 221 -14.78 -7.98 -10.96
C GLU A 221 -14.55 -8.53 -9.56
N ILE A 222 -13.34 -9.05 -9.30
CA ILE A 222 -12.96 -9.74 -8.06
C ILE A 222 -11.66 -9.15 -7.53
N GLU A 223 -11.69 -8.68 -6.27
CA GLU A 223 -10.49 -8.12 -5.61
C GLU A 223 -9.88 -9.08 -4.58
N SER A 224 -10.63 -10.06 -4.12
CA SER A 224 -10.15 -11.08 -3.19
C SER A 224 -9.33 -12.14 -3.93
N ALA A 225 -8.05 -12.27 -3.58
CA ALA A 225 -7.15 -13.28 -4.13
C ALA A 225 -7.68 -14.71 -3.90
N SER A 226 -8.21 -14.99 -2.70
CA SER A 226 -8.79 -16.31 -2.38
C SER A 226 -10.04 -16.62 -3.19
N THR A 227 -10.92 -15.63 -3.40
CA THR A 227 -12.11 -15.80 -4.26
C THR A 227 -11.71 -16.02 -5.71
N LEU A 228 -10.73 -15.28 -6.21
CA LEU A 228 -10.22 -15.44 -7.57
C LEU A 228 -9.61 -16.84 -7.78
N THR A 229 -8.82 -17.32 -6.82
CA THR A 229 -8.28 -18.69 -6.83
C THR A 229 -9.41 -19.74 -6.86
N ALA A 230 -10.48 -19.53 -6.06
CA ALA A 230 -11.63 -20.43 -6.07
C ALA A 230 -12.37 -20.44 -7.41
N VAL A 231 -12.51 -19.28 -8.06
CA VAL A 231 -13.11 -19.16 -9.42
C VAL A 231 -12.31 -19.98 -10.45
N ILE A 232 -10.97 -19.87 -10.41
CA ILE A 232 -10.10 -20.63 -11.30
C ILE A 232 -10.18 -22.14 -10.96
N ALA A 233 -10.17 -22.50 -9.70
CA ALA A 233 -10.27 -23.90 -9.25
C ALA A 233 -11.59 -24.57 -9.69
N ASP A 234 -12.69 -23.80 -9.68
CA ASP A 234 -14.05 -24.26 -10.09
C ASP A 234 -14.23 -24.28 -11.62
N GLY A 235 -13.26 -23.78 -12.38
CA GLY A 235 -13.30 -23.83 -13.85
C GLY A 235 -14.15 -22.78 -14.54
N LEU A 236 -14.50 -21.68 -13.85
CA LEU A 236 -15.44 -20.66 -14.36
C LEU A 236 -14.85 -19.79 -15.48
N GLY A 237 -13.52 -19.65 -15.57
CA GLY A 237 -12.86 -18.85 -16.60
C GLY A 237 -11.42 -18.55 -16.26
N ALA A 238 -10.83 -17.55 -16.94
CA ALA A 238 -9.43 -17.18 -16.79
C ALA A 238 -9.25 -15.82 -16.10
N THR A 239 -8.02 -15.53 -15.71
CA THR A 239 -7.63 -14.22 -15.15
C THR A 239 -6.26 -13.79 -15.65
N ILE A 240 -5.92 -12.50 -15.50
CA ILE A 240 -4.60 -11.97 -15.84
C ILE A 240 -3.95 -11.46 -14.55
N LEU A 241 -2.79 -12.05 -14.22
CA LEU A 241 -2.10 -11.82 -12.95
C LEU A 241 -0.60 -11.55 -13.17
N PRO A 242 0.05 -10.81 -12.25
CA PRO A 242 1.51 -10.75 -12.20
C PRO A 242 2.12 -12.13 -11.93
N ALA A 243 3.35 -12.32 -12.37
CA ALA A 243 4.05 -13.60 -12.32
C ALA A 243 4.09 -14.26 -10.94
N SER A 244 4.25 -13.48 -9.87
CA SER A 244 4.26 -13.99 -8.49
C SER A 244 2.92 -14.59 -8.10
N MET A 245 1.83 -13.85 -8.31
CA MET A 245 0.49 -14.32 -8.00
C MET A 245 0.03 -15.46 -8.92
N ALA A 246 0.40 -15.41 -10.20
CA ALA A 246 0.11 -16.48 -11.12
C ALA A 246 0.71 -17.83 -10.65
N ARG A 247 1.98 -17.81 -10.19
CA ARG A 247 2.63 -18.99 -9.60
C ARG A 247 1.93 -19.49 -8.34
N GLU A 248 1.48 -18.57 -7.47
CA GLU A 248 0.77 -18.92 -6.25
C GLU A 248 -0.57 -19.59 -6.54
N VAL A 249 -1.36 -19.05 -7.49
CA VAL A 249 -2.62 -19.66 -7.93
C VAL A 249 -2.39 -21.05 -8.51
N VAL A 250 -1.41 -21.21 -9.41
CA VAL A 250 -1.09 -22.51 -10.00
C VAL A 250 -0.62 -23.52 -8.96
N ALA A 251 0.13 -23.10 -7.94
CA ALA A 251 0.57 -23.95 -6.84
C ALA A 251 -0.58 -24.36 -5.89
N SER A 252 -1.62 -23.53 -5.78
CA SER A 252 -2.73 -23.74 -4.84
C SER A 252 -3.93 -24.48 -5.42
N CYS A 253 -4.07 -24.52 -6.75
CA CYS A 253 -5.16 -25.21 -7.42
C CYS A 253 -4.72 -25.82 -8.74
N LYS A 254 -5.61 -26.65 -9.37
CA LYS A 254 -5.35 -27.25 -10.68
C LYS A 254 -5.54 -26.21 -11.79
N ALA A 255 -4.50 -25.45 -12.05
CA ALA A 255 -4.50 -24.37 -13.03
C ALA A 255 -3.22 -24.42 -13.91
N TRP A 256 -3.26 -23.73 -15.03
CA TRP A 256 -2.11 -23.45 -15.88
C TRP A 256 -1.87 -21.96 -15.96
N GLN A 257 -0.66 -21.56 -16.35
CA GLN A 257 -0.32 -20.17 -16.65
C GLN A 257 0.44 -20.08 -17.96
N CYS A 258 0.24 -19.00 -18.71
CA CYS A 258 1.04 -18.67 -19.89
C CYS A 258 1.36 -17.18 -19.93
N ARG A 259 2.56 -16.84 -20.41
CA ARG A 259 3.01 -15.45 -20.47
C ARG A 259 2.27 -14.69 -21.56
N ILE A 260 1.75 -13.51 -21.27
CA ILE A 260 1.16 -12.62 -22.27
C ILE A 260 2.29 -11.92 -23.02
N VAL A 261 2.20 -11.96 -24.36
CA VAL A 261 3.14 -11.31 -25.28
C VAL A 261 2.38 -10.49 -26.32
N GLU A 262 3.08 -9.62 -27.08
CA GLU A 262 2.51 -8.82 -28.18
C GLU A 262 1.25 -8.02 -27.77
N PRO A 263 1.39 -7.06 -26.82
CA PRO A 263 2.64 -6.62 -26.17
C PRO A 263 2.96 -7.39 -24.88
N VAL A 264 4.21 -7.37 -24.46
CA VAL A 264 4.57 -7.77 -23.10
C VAL A 264 4.09 -6.68 -22.14
N ILE A 265 3.30 -7.05 -21.14
CA ILE A 265 2.80 -6.17 -20.10
C ILE A 265 3.58 -6.42 -18.83
N GLU A 266 4.22 -5.39 -18.27
CA GLU A 266 5.02 -5.50 -17.05
C GLU A 266 4.53 -4.55 -15.96
N ALA A 267 4.17 -5.11 -14.81
CA ALA A 267 3.75 -4.37 -13.62
C ALA A 267 4.98 -3.93 -12.80
N PRO A 268 5.24 -2.61 -12.65
CA PRO A 268 6.38 -2.11 -11.88
C PRO A 268 6.07 -2.17 -10.39
N LEU A 269 6.83 -2.96 -9.63
CA LEU A 269 6.82 -2.97 -8.18
C LEU A 269 7.79 -1.91 -7.65
N ALA A 270 7.38 -1.14 -6.66
CA ALA A 270 8.18 -0.09 -6.06
C ALA A 270 8.04 -0.07 -4.53
N LEU A 271 9.10 0.37 -3.86
CA LEU A 271 9.08 0.78 -2.46
C LEU A 271 8.61 2.24 -2.39
N CYS A 272 7.53 2.46 -1.65
CA CYS A 272 6.91 3.76 -1.43
C CYS A 272 7.24 4.24 -0.01
N GLN A 273 7.69 5.48 0.10
CA GLN A 273 7.92 6.18 1.37
C GLN A 273 7.50 7.65 1.24
N SER A 274 7.31 8.33 2.37
CA SER A 274 7.07 9.79 2.35
C SER A 274 8.30 10.53 1.82
N ASP A 275 8.09 11.59 1.04
CA ASP A 275 9.15 12.50 0.61
C ASP A 275 9.38 13.65 1.60
N HIS A 276 8.45 13.85 2.56
CA HIS A 276 8.47 14.93 3.54
C HIS A 276 8.87 14.47 4.94
N LEU A 277 8.73 13.17 5.24
CA LEU A 277 9.03 12.61 6.55
C LEU A 277 10.31 11.78 6.48
N PRO A 278 11.33 12.11 7.31
CA PRO A 278 12.46 11.23 7.46
C PRO A 278 12.02 9.89 8.06
N LEU A 279 12.66 8.81 7.61
CA LEU A 279 12.49 7.51 8.26
C LEU A 279 13.20 7.53 9.61
N SER A 280 12.60 6.91 10.62
CA SER A 280 13.29 6.62 11.88
C SER A 280 14.41 5.60 11.66
N GLU A 281 15.38 5.52 12.59
CA GLU A 281 16.47 4.54 12.54
C GLU A 281 15.93 3.09 12.34
N PRO A 282 14.94 2.59 13.12
CA PRO A 282 14.38 1.28 12.86
C PRO A 282 13.69 1.16 11.49
N ALA A 283 13.03 2.20 11.00
CA ALA A 283 12.41 2.16 9.68
C ALA A 283 13.45 2.13 8.54
N GLN A 284 14.60 2.79 8.72
CA GLN A 284 15.72 2.69 7.79
C GLN A 284 16.30 1.28 7.76
N ALA A 285 16.52 0.66 8.93
CA ALA A 285 16.99 -0.73 9.01
C ALA A 285 16.03 -1.71 8.32
N ILE A 286 14.70 -1.51 8.48
CA ILE A 286 13.71 -2.33 7.79
C ILE A 286 13.71 -2.08 6.27
N ARG A 287 13.92 -0.84 5.84
CA ARG A 287 14.06 -0.50 4.43
C ARG A 287 15.25 -1.24 3.79
N GLU A 288 16.40 -1.26 4.46
CA GLU A 288 17.59 -1.97 3.99
C GLU A 288 17.33 -3.48 3.87
N ILE A 289 16.71 -4.10 4.86
CA ILE A 289 16.31 -5.51 4.80
C ILE A 289 15.36 -5.77 3.63
N LEU A 290 14.38 -4.90 3.38
CA LEU A 290 13.48 -5.04 2.23
C LEU A 290 14.24 -4.99 0.90
N LEU A 291 15.21 -4.09 0.75
CA LEU A 291 16.03 -3.99 -0.46
C LEU A 291 16.91 -5.22 -0.64
N GLU A 292 17.54 -5.73 0.43
CA GLU A 292 18.32 -6.98 0.41
C GLU A 292 17.43 -8.16 -0.05
N LEU A 293 16.24 -8.31 0.51
CA LEU A 293 15.33 -9.40 0.15
C LEU A 293 14.88 -9.30 -1.31
N VAL A 294 14.54 -8.11 -1.78
CA VAL A 294 14.13 -7.89 -3.19
C VAL A 294 15.29 -8.17 -4.15
N ALA A 295 16.53 -7.84 -3.79
CA ALA A 295 17.70 -8.12 -4.63
C ALA A 295 17.87 -9.62 -4.94
N THR A 296 17.33 -10.50 -4.11
CA THR A 296 17.33 -11.96 -4.33
C THR A 296 16.20 -12.45 -5.24
N VAL A 297 15.22 -11.59 -5.55
CA VAL A 297 14.07 -11.96 -6.40
C VAL A 297 14.47 -11.85 -7.87
N PRO A 298 14.16 -12.86 -8.72
CA PRO A 298 14.40 -12.78 -10.14
C PRO A 298 13.73 -11.55 -10.78
N GLY A 299 14.48 -10.79 -11.58
CA GLY A 299 13.98 -9.57 -12.22
C GLY A 299 14.12 -8.31 -11.37
N SER A 300 14.84 -8.37 -10.25
CA SER A 300 15.22 -7.19 -9.47
C SER A 300 15.90 -6.14 -10.34
N LEU A 301 15.52 -4.87 -10.13
CA LEU A 301 16.14 -3.69 -10.76
C LEU A 301 17.23 -3.06 -9.87
N LEU A 302 17.41 -3.60 -8.66
CA LEU A 302 18.39 -3.08 -7.71
C LEU A 302 19.80 -3.52 -8.14
N ALA A 303 20.62 -2.55 -8.52
CA ALA A 303 22.04 -2.80 -8.76
C ALA A 303 22.78 -3.01 -7.42
N PRO A 304 23.83 -3.85 -7.36
CA PRO A 304 24.63 -4.03 -6.14
C PRO A 304 25.20 -2.72 -5.55
N GLU A 305 25.37 -1.69 -6.37
CA GLU A 305 25.91 -0.39 -5.97
C GLU A 305 24.90 0.53 -5.27
N GLU A 306 23.60 0.39 -5.52
CA GLU A 306 22.56 1.21 -4.87
C GLU A 306 22.31 0.82 -3.41
N MET A 307 22.78 -0.36 -3.00
CA MET A 307 22.70 -0.85 -1.62
C MET A 307 23.67 -0.09 -0.68
N GLN A 308 24.73 0.56 -1.21
CA GLN A 308 25.72 1.28 -0.41
C GLN A 308 25.46 2.79 -0.31
N ALA A 309 24.66 3.37 -1.19
CA ALA A 309 24.41 4.82 -1.22
C ALA A 309 23.34 5.33 -0.23
N GLY A 310 22.68 4.45 0.52
CA GLY A 310 21.69 4.80 1.54
C GLY A 310 22.26 5.16 2.93
N GLY A 311 23.58 5.10 3.10
CA GLY A 311 24.25 5.23 4.40
C GLY A 311 25.00 6.55 4.67
N LEU A 312 25.00 7.52 3.75
CA LEU A 312 25.73 8.79 3.94
C LEU A 312 24.99 9.93 3.22
N SER A 313 24.05 10.57 3.89
CA SER A 313 23.81 12.03 3.81
C SER A 313 22.66 12.43 4.75
#